data_695eba17fda6aed575641ee50b21d197
#
_entry.id   695eba17fda6aed575641ee50b21d197
#
_cell.length_a   1.000
_cell.length_b   1.000
_cell.length_c   1.000
_cell.angle_alpha   90.00
_cell.angle_beta   90.00
_cell.angle_gamma   90.00
#
_symmetry.space_group_name_H-M   'P 1'
#
loop_
_entity.id
_entity.type
_entity.pdbx_description
1 polymer ?
#
loop_
_entity_poly.entity_id
_entity_poly.type
_entity_poly.pdbx_seq_one_letter_code
_entity_poly.pdbx_strand_id
1 'polypeptide(L)' 'MLIQTDVGHAEVVAKQLAELAGVRSAEYVTGPYDVVARIGADTMSDLQGTVVPNVQQVAGITRTLTCPIADGARP' A
#
# COMPACT_ATOMS: atom_id res chain seq x y z
N MET A 1 -3.40 2.15 -2.37
CA MET A 1 -2.39 3.04 -1.77
C MET A 1 -1.26 3.22 -2.75
N LEU A 2 -0.86 4.46 -2.96
CA LEU A 2 0.26 4.81 -3.82
C LEU A 2 1.48 5.07 -2.95
N ILE A 3 2.63 4.52 -3.31
CA ILE A 3 3.79 4.47 -2.44
C ILE A 3 5.03 4.92 -3.19
N GLN A 4 5.78 5.84 -2.59
CA GLN A 4 7.11 6.20 -3.05
C GLN A 4 8.15 5.50 -2.21
N THR A 5 9.24 5.07 -2.84
CA THR A 5 10.32 4.36 -2.19
C THR A 5 11.65 5.03 -2.47
N ASP A 6 12.67 4.66 -1.69
CA ASP A 6 14.05 5.04 -2.01
C ASP A 6 14.45 4.43 -3.35
N VAL A 7 15.39 5.08 -4.01
CA VAL A 7 15.87 4.65 -5.33
C VAL A 7 16.35 3.18 -5.26
N GLY A 8 15.83 2.36 -6.17
CA GLY A 8 16.20 0.95 -6.25
C GLY A 8 15.50 0.02 -5.28
N HIS A 9 14.55 0.53 -4.46
CA HIS A 9 13.88 -0.29 -3.44
C HIS A 9 12.47 -0.73 -3.81
N ALA A 10 11.95 -0.31 -4.97
CA ALA A 10 10.54 -0.55 -5.29
C ALA A 10 10.17 -2.03 -5.33
N GLU A 11 11.01 -2.86 -5.95
CA GLU A 11 10.73 -4.29 -6.06
C GLU A 11 10.75 -4.98 -4.70
N VAL A 12 11.75 -4.68 -3.86
CA VAL A 12 11.85 -5.25 -2.52
C VAL A 12 10.68 -4.81 -1.65
N VAL A 13 10.32 -3.52 -1.71
CA VAL A 13 9.17 -3.00 -0.97
C VAL A 13 7.89 -3.70 -1.40
N ALA A 14 7.66 -3.85 -2.72
CA ALA A 14 6.46 -4.53 -3.21
C ALA A 14 6.38 -5.96 -2.69
N LYS A 15 7.49 -6.69 -2.68
CA LYS A 15 7.52 -8.06 -2.17
C LYS A 15 7.21 -8.13 -0.69
N GLN A 16 7.78 -7.23 0.10
CA GLN A 16 7.54 -7.18 1.54
C GLN A 16 6.09 -6.81 1.85
N LEU A 17 5.54 -5.85 1.12
CA LEU A 17 4.15 -5.47 1.29
C LEU A 17 3.19 -6.63 1.00
N ALA A 18 3.47 -7.41 -0.03
CA ALA A 18 2.60 -8.53 -0.41
C ALA A 18 2.50 -9.59 0.69
N GLU A 19 3.43 -9.62 1.63
CA GLU A 19 3.41 -10.57 2.75
C GLU A 19 2.64 -10.06 3.97
N LEU A 20 2.27 -8.78 3.99
CA LEU A 20 1.58 -8.20 5.14
C LEU A 20 0.10 -8.56 5.15
N ALA A 21 -0.43 -8.82 6.34
CA ALA A 21 -1.88 -9.01 6.52
C ALA A 21 -2.61 -7.73 6.12
N GLY A 22 -3.69 -7.89 5.36
CA GLY A 22 -4.47 -6.77 4.84
C GLY A 22 -4.00 -6.23 3.51
N VAL A 23 -2.84 -6.63 3.02
CA VAL A 23 -2.37 -6.27 1.68
C VAL A 23 -2.81 -7.36 0.71
N ARG A 24 -3.66 -6.99 -0.24
CA ARG A 24 -4.24 -7.93 -1.22
C ARG A 24 -3.34 -8.09 -2.44
N SER A 25 -2.67 -7.02 -2.83
CA SER A 25 -1.69 -7.05 -3.91
C SER A 25 -0.74 -5.88 -3.75
N ALA A 26 0.48 -6.04 -4.26
CA ALA A 26 1.47 -4.97 -4.31
C ALA A 26 2.30 -5.15 -5.57
N GLU A 27 2.35 -4.09 -6.40
CA GLU A 27 3.05 -4.13 -7.67
C GLU A 27 3.96 -2.91 -7.78
N TYR A 28 5.21 -3.13 -8.20
CA TYR A 28 6.05 -1.98 -8.50
C TYR A 28 5.77 -1.49 -9.93
N VAL A 29 5.79 -0.17 -10.09
CA VAL A 29 5.36 0.49 -11.32
C VAL A 29 6.35 1.59 -11.67
N THR A 30 6.23 2.11 -12.88
CA THR A 30 6.97 3.31 -13.28
C THR A 30 6.01 4.49 -13.33
N GLY A 31 6.47 5.66 -12.87
CA GLY A 31 5.66 6.87 -12.84
C GLY A 31 5.97 7.72 -11.64
N PRO A 32 5.02 8.59 -11.23
CA PRO A 32 5.24 9.46 -10.06
C PRO A 32 5.31 8.68 -8.74
N TYR A 33 4.80 7.46 -8.70
CA TYR A 33 4.90 6.56 -7.56
C TYR A 33 5.60 5.28 -7.99
N ASP A 34 6.15 4.56 -7.03
CA ASP A 34 6.98 3.39 -7.29
C ASP A 34 6.25 2.07 -7.08
N VAL A 35 5.26 2.06 -6.18
CA VAL A 35 4.48 0.85 -5.85
C VAL A 35 3.01 1.23 -5.73
N VAL A 36 2.15 0.37 -6.27
CA VAL A 36 0.71 0.42 -6.07
C VAL A 36 0.33 -0.80 -5.24
N ALA A 37 -0.28 -0.56 -4.08
CA ALA A 37 -0.74 -1.63 -3.20
C ALA A 37 -2.25 -1.53 -3.02
N ARG A 38 -2.94 -2.67 -3.13
CA ARG A 38 -4.34 -2.77 -2.76
C ARG A 38 -4.43 -3.34 -1.37
N ILE A 39 -5.05 -2.59 -0.48
CA ILE A 39 -5.19 -2.98 0.92
C ILE A 39 -6.66 -3.05 1.27
N GLY A 40 -6.99 -3.84 2.28
CA GLY A 40 -8.35 -3.97 2.75
C GLY A 40 -8.42 -4.44 4.18
N ALA A 41 -9.55 -4.18 4.81
CA ALA A 41 -9.87 -4.64 6.16
C ALA A 41 -11.38 -4.70 6.30
N ASP A 42 -11.87 -5.37 7.35
CA ASP A 42 -13.30 -5.50 7.57
C ASP A 42 -13.96 -4.18 7.96
N THR A 43 -13.22 -3.31 8.63
CA THR A 43 -13.71 -1.99 9.03
C THR A 43 -12.71 -0.91 8.65
N MET A 44 -13.21 0.31 8.52
CA MET A 44 -12.36 1.47 8.28
C MET A 44 -11.42 1.71 9.46
N SER A 45 -11.88 1.43 10.68
CA SER A 45 -11.06 1.54 11.88
C SER A 45 -9.84 0.60 11.82
N ASP A 46 -10.04 -0.64 11.41
CA ASP A 46 -8.94 -1.59 11.24
C ASP A 46 -8.00 -1.18 10.11
N LEU A 47 -8.57 -0.67 9.01
CA LEU A 47 -7.77 -0.21 7.88
C LEU A 47 -6.81 0.91 8.31
N GLN A 48 -7.35 1.95 8.95
CA GLN A 48 -6.57 3.12 9.33
C GLN A 48 -5.71 2.88 10.56
N GLY A 49 -6.17 2.05 11.49
CA GLY A 49 -5.48 1.82 12.76
C GLY A 49 -4.44 0.71 12.73
N THR A 50 -4.54 -0.22 11.79
CA THR A 50 -3.67 -1.39 11.74
C THR A 50 -2.98 -1.54 10.38
N VAL A 51 -3.75 -1.65 9.30
CA VAL A 51 -3.18 -1.97 7.99
C VAL A 51 -2.32 -0.84 7.46
N VAL A 52 -2.82 0.38 7.45
CA VAL A 52 -2.07 1.54 6.93
C VAL A 52 -0.78 1.78 7.72
N PRO A 53 -0.81 1.81 9.07
CA PRO A 53 0.45 1.97 9.83
C PRO A 53 1.45 0.86 9.57
N ASN A 54 1.01 -0.38 9.44
CA ASN A 54 1.91 -1.50 9.16
C ASN A 54 2.59 -1.35 7.80
N VAL A 55 1.85 -0.91 6.79
CA VAL A 55 2.43 -0.61 5.49
C VAL A 55 3.48 0.50 5.60
N GLN A 56 3.17 1.56 6.33
CA GLN A 56 4.06 2.72 6.45
C GLN A 56 5.34 2.42 7.21
N GLN A 57 5.41 1.31 7.94
CA GLN A 57 6.62 0.90 8.67
C GLN A 57 7.60 0.09 7.84
N VAL A 58 7.25 -0.29 6.63
CA VAL A 58 8.14 -1.07 5.77
C VAL A 58 9.35 -0.21 5.38
N ALA A 59 10.56 -0.75 5.58
CA ALA A 59 11.78 -0.03 5.26
C ALA A 59 11.88 0.26 3.77
N GLY A 60 12.35 1.45 3.42
CA GLY A 60 12.48 1.89 2.04
C GLY A 60 11.32 2.74 1.55
N ILE A 61 10.21 2.79 2.28
CA ILE A 61 9.09 3.67 1.95
C ILE A 61 9.40 5.10 2.41
N THR A 62 9.25 6.06 1.49
CA THR A 62 9.49 7.47 1.79
C THR A 62 8.20 8.26 1.88
N ARG A 63 7.15 7.84 1.19
CA ARG A 63 5.88 8.55 1.17
C ARG A 63 4.75 7.61 0.75
N THR A 64 3.57 7.81 1.34
CA THR A 64 2.37 7.06 0.95
C THR A 64 1.21 8.01 0.73
N LEU A 65 0.31 7.62 -0.18
CA LEU A 65 -0.96 8.29 -0.42
C LEU A 65 -2.05 7.23 -0.43
N THR A 66 -2.95 7.32 0.54
CA THR A 66 -4.08 6.39 0.64
C THR A 66 -5.23 6.92 -0.18
N CYS A 67 -5.73 6.09 -1.10
CA CYS A 67 -6.86 6.41 -1.96
C CYS A 67 -7.98 5.42 -1.68
N PRO A 68 -8.98 5.79 -0.84
CA PRO A 68 -10.10 4.89 -0.58
C PRO A 68 -10.89 4.63 -1.86
N ILE A 69 -11.31 3.39 -2.05
CA ILE A 69 -12.19 3.04 -3.16
C ILE A 69 -13.61 3.40 -2.76
N ALA A 70 -14.29 4.17 -3.60
CA ALA A 70 -15.66 4.57 -3.34
C ALA A 70 -16.60 3.39 -3.48
N ASP A 71 -17.40 3.11 -2.46
CA ASP A 71 -18.34 1.98 -2.48
C ASP A 71 -19.40 2.11 -3.56
N GLY A 72 -19.82 3.32 -3.86
CA GLY A 72 -20.80 3.57 -4.91
C GLY A 72 -20.33 3.17 -6.31
N ALA A 73 -19.04 2.93 -6.51
CA ALA A 73 -18.50 2.45 -7.78
C ALA A 73 -18.69 0.95 -7.98
N ARG A 74 -19.16 0.23 -6.97
CA ARG A 74 -19.39 -1.21 -7.06
C ARG A 74 -20.73 -1.53 -7.66
N PRO A 75 -20.79 -2.56 -8.46
CA PRO A 75 -22.09 -3.07 -8.94
C PRO A 75 -22.91 -3.65 -7.80
#